data_5cf8edf606ea24656e53b6521006821b
#
_entry.id   5cf8edf606ea24656e53b6521006821b
#
_cell.length_a   1.000
_cell.length_b   1.000
_cell.length_c   1.000
_cell.angle_alpha   90.00
_cell.angle_beta   90.00
_cell.angle_gamma   90.00
#
_symmetry.space_group_name_H-M   'P 1'
#
loop_
_entity.id
_entity.type
_entity.pdbx_description
1 polymer ?
#
loop_
_entity_poly.entity_id
_entity_poly.type
_entity_poly.pdbx_seq_one_letter_code
_entity_poly.pdbx_strand_id
1 'polypeptide(L)'
;DMVKRLGIQYDEISIQNCMAAFDSSLAPLFKGLAADTTEENLQARIRGTMLMAISNKTGRIVLTTGNKSEMATGYCTLYGDMAGGFAVIKDIFKTLVYQLCEYRNSLSEVIPTRIITRPPSAELRPDQVDQDSLPPYEVLDVILARYMEKDESVENIIASGFKKEDVFKA
;
A
#
# COMPACT_ATOMS: atom_id res chain seq x y z
N ASP A 1 -10.79 12.86 -11.75
CA ASP A 1 -10.16 14.18 -12.00
C ASP A 1 -8.66 14.08 -12.34
N MET A 2 -7.82 13.42 -11.52
CA MET A 2 -6.36 13.29 -11.75
C MET A 2 -6.03 12.67 -13.11
N VAL A 3 -6.66 11.56 -13.49
CA VAL A 3 -6.48 10.89 -14.78
C VAL A 3 -6.70 11.82 -15.96
N LYS A 4 -7.76 12.66 -15.90
CA LYS A 4 -8.07 13.67 -16.92
C LYS A 4 -7.01 14.76 -16.98
N ARG A 5 -6.51 15.23 -15.81
CA ARG A 5 -5.45 16.25 -15.73
C ARG A 5 -4.13 15.73 -16.29
N LEU A 6 -3.86 14.44 -16.14
CA LEU A 6 -2.66 13.78 -16.65
C LEU A 6 -2.78 13.31 -18.12
N GLY A 7 -3.99 13.34 -18.70
CA GLY A 7 -4.23 12.88 -20.07
C GLY A 7 -3.94 11.39 -20.31
N ILE A 8 -4.10 10.56 -19.29
CA ILE A 8 -3.83 9.13 -19.36
C ILE A 8 -5.11 8.31 -19.56
N GLN A 9 -4.97 7.12 -20.15
CA GLN A 9 -6.07 6.18 -20.29
C GLN A 9 -6.49 5.66 -18.90
N TYR A 10 -7.78 5.50 -18.69
CA TYR A 10 -8.38 4.95 -17.48
C TYR A 10 -9.41 3.88 -17.80
N ASP A 11 -9.26 2.72 -17.20
CA ASP A 11 -10.20 1.62 -17.30
C ASP A 11 -10.60 1.21 -15.87
N GLU A 12 -11.89 0.92 -15.65
CA GLU A 12 -12.45 0.49 -14.37
C GLU A 12 -12.98 -0.93 -14.51
N ILE A 13 -12.44 -1.85 -13.72
CA ILE A 13 -12.79 -3.27 -13.76
C ILE A 13 -13.15 -3.73 -12.36
N SER A 14 -14.41 -4.17 -12.17
CA SER A 14 -14.88 -4.70 -10.89
C SER A 14 -14.29 -6.08 -10.59
N ILE A 15 -13.85 -6.29 -9.35
CA ILE A 15 -13.41 -7.60 -8.85
C ILE A 15 -14.53 -8.43 -8.24
N GLN A 16 -15.76 -7.90 -8.13
CA GLN A 16 -16.86 -8.52 -7.39
C GLN A 16 -17.19 -9.93 -7.86
N ASN A 17 -17.24 -10.17 -9.18
CA ASN A 17 -17.53 -11.51 -9.71
C ASN A 17 -16.43 -12.52 -9.35
N CYS A 18 -15.18 -12.08 -9.36
CA CYS A 18 -14.05 -12.94 -8.95
C CYS A 18 -14.13 -13.24 -7.45
N MET A 19 -14.41 -12.24 -6.61
CA MET A 19 -14.61 -12.44 -5.18
C MET A 19 -15.72 -13.45 -4.92
N ALA A 20 -16.90 -13.27 -5.51
CA ALA A 20 -18.03 -14.20 -5.33
C ALA A 20 -17.70 -15.64 -5.75
N ALA A 21 -16.89 -15.83 -6.81
CA ALA A 21 -16.46 -17.16 -7.24
C ALA A 21 -15.51 -17.82 -6.21
N PHE A 22 -14.56 -17.07 -5.66
CA PHE A 22 -13.69 -17.54 -4.60
C PHE A 22 -14.46 -17.83 -3.32
N ASP A 23 -15.35 -16.94 -2.90
CA ASP A 23 -16.19 -17.12 -1.69
C ASP A 23 -17.01 -18.42 -1.80
N SER A 24 -17.66 -18.64 -2.95
CA SER A 24 -18.42 -19.85 -3.22
C SER A 24 -17.55 -21.12 -3.16
N SER A 25 -16.35 -21.05 -3.75
CA SER A 25 -15.44 -22.20 -3.80
C SER A 25 -14.83 -22.56 -2.45
N LEU A 26 -14.57 -21.54 -1.61
CA LEU A 26 -13.91 -21.69 -0.32
C LEU A 26 -14.91 -21.86 0.85
N ALA A 27 -16.19 -21.53 0.67
CA ALA A 27 -17.21 -21.61 1.70
C ALA A 27 -17.25 -22.95 2.46
N PRO A 28 -17.11 -24.13 1.82
CA PRO A 28 -17.09 -25.40 2.54
C PRO A 28 -15.91 -25.54 3.51
N LEU A 29 -14.75 -24.94 3.15
CA LEU A 29 -13.52 -25.00 3.93
C LEU A 29 -13.50 -23.95 5.04
N PHE A 30 -14.17 -22.81 4.84
CA PHE A 30 -14.19 -21.69 5.79
C PHE A 30 -15.42 -21.75 6.73
N LYS A 31 -16.22 -22.80 6.66
CA LYS A 31 -17.41 -22.95 7.50
C LYS A 31 -17.06 -22.86 8.99
N GLY A 32 -17.63 -21.86 9.67
CA GLY A 32 -17.43 -21.62 11.10
C GLY A 32 -16.18 -20.80 11.45
N LEU A 33 -15.39 -20.37 10.47
CA LEU A 33 -14.30 -19.42 10.64
C LEU A 33 -14.84 -18.00 10.50
N ALA A 34 -14.32 -17.08 11.31
CA ALA A 34 -14.59 -15.65 11.17
C ALA A 34 -13.77 -15.07 10.02
N ALA A 35 -14.31 -14.04 9.37
CA ALA A 35 -13.54 -13.26 8.39
C ALA A 35 -12.36 -12.56 9.05
N ASP A 36 -11.23 -12.53 8.36
CA ASP A 36 -9.98 -11.90 8.81
C ASP A 36 -9.20 -11.29 7.63
N THR A 37 -7.89 -11.16 7.76
CA THR A 37 -7.00 -10.68 6.69
C THR A 37 -6.97 -11.59 5.45
N THR A 38 -7.55 -12.79 5.50
CA THR A 38 -7.63 -13.70 4.36
C THR A 38 -8.44 -13.10 3.23
N GLU A 39 -9.60 -12.54 3.54
CA GLU A 39 -10.49 -11.91 2.54
C GLU A 39 -9.87 -10.63 1.97
N GLU A 40 -9.17 -9.85 2.79
CA GLU A 40 -8.40 -8.67 2.35
C GLU A 40 -7.29 -9.07 1.38
N ASN A 41 -6.50 -10.08 1.75
CA ASN A 41 -5.43 -10.63 0.92
C ASN A 41 -5.95 -11.22 -0.40
N LEU A 42 -7.12 -11.85 -0.36
CA LEU A 42 -7.77 -12.40 -1.56
C LEU A 42 -8.12 -11.28 -2.55
N GLN A 43 -8.69 -10.17 -2.07
CA GLN A 43 -8.95 -8.99 -2.89
C GLN A 43 -7.69 -8.45 -3.57
N ALA A 44 -6.59 -8.29 -2.81
CA ALA A 44 -5.33 -7.80 -3.33
C ALA A 44 -4.76 -8.73 -4.42
N ARG A 45 -4.83 -10.05 -4.20
CA ARG A 45 -4.34 -11.05 -5.17
C ARG A 45 -5.18 -11.12 -6.44
N ILE A 46 -6.49 -10.98 -6.34
CA ILE A 46 -7.37 -10.92 -7.52
C ILE A 46 -7.00 -9.70 -8.37
N ARG A 47 -6.80 -8.51 -7.77
CA ARG A 47 -6.35 -7.32 -8.48
C ARG A 47 -5.01 -7.55 -9.16
N GLY A 48 -4.03 -8.12 -8.45
CA GLY A 48 -2.73 -8.46 -9.00
C GLY A 48 -2.82 -9.41 -10.19
N THR A 49 -3.63 -10.48 -10.09
CA THR A 49 -3.85 -11.44 -11.17
C THR A 49 -4.45 -10.76 -12.41
N MET A 50 -5.45 -9.89 -12.24
CA MET A 50 -6.07 -9.18 -13.36
C MET A 50 -5.09 -8.23 -14.04
N LEU A 51 -4.30 -7.48 -13.27
CA LEU A 51 -3.26 -6.60 -13.81
C LEU A 51 -2.20 -7.38 -14.59
N MET A 52 -1.76 -8.51 -14.07
CA MET A 52 -0.78 -9.37 -14.77
C MET A 52 -1.36 -10.00 -16.02
N ALA A 53 -2.64 -10.36 -16.04
CA ALA A 53 -3.31 -10.84 -17.26
C ALA A 53 -3.37 -9.74 -18.34
N ILE A 54 -3.68 -8.51 -17.97
CA ILE A 54 -3.66 -7.34 -18.87
C ILE A 54 -2.24 -7.11 -19.39
N SER A 55 -1.25 -7.12 -18.49
CA SER A 55 0.17 -6.99 -18.84
C SER A 55 0.59 -8.01 -19.90
N ASN A 56 0.32 -9.29 -19.66
CA ASN A 56 0.66 -10.38 -20.57
C ASN A 56 -0.03 -10.22 -21.94
N LYS A 57 -1.30 -9.81 -21.93
CA LYS A 57 -2.08 -9.68 -23.17
C LYS A 57 -1.67 -8.48 -24.02
N THR A 58 -1.28 -7.39 -23.36
CA THR A 58 -0.99 -6.12 -24.03
C THR A 58 0.50 -5.82 -24.20
N GLY A 59 1.39 -6.60 -23.58
CA GLY A 59 2.83 -6.35 -23.54
C GLY A 59 3.22 -5.13 -22.70
N ARG A 60 2.30 -4.59 -21.88
CA ARG A 60 2.57 -3.45 -21.00
C ARG A 60 3.15 -3.91 -19.68
N ILE A 61 4.08 -3.16 -19.10
CA ILE A 61 4.61 -3.42 -17.77
C ILE A 61 3.64 -2.92 -16.69
N VAL A 62 3.47 -3.69 -15.64
CA VAL A 62 2.75 -3.24 -14.42
C VAL A 62 3.73 -2.53 -13.51
N LEU A 63 3.40 -1.31 -13.11
CA LEU A 63 4.12 -0.57 -12.06
C LEU A 63 3.46 -0.83 -10.72
N THR A 64 4.23 -1.26 -9.73
CA THR A 64 3.73 -1.37 -8.36
C THR A 64 3.87 -0.02 -7.65
N THR A 65 3.00 0.23 -6.70
CA THR A 65 2.91 1.50 -5.97
C THR A 65 3.31 1.41 -4.51
N GLY A 66 3.76 0.23 -4.06
CA GLY A 66 4.28 0.04 -2.70
C GLY A 66 5.50 0.91 -2.45
N ASN A 67 5.51 1.64 -1.35
CA ASN A 67 6.61 2.48 -0.92
C ASN A 67 7.48 1.76 0.13
N LYS A 68 8.60 2.38 0.55
CA LYS A 68 9.56 1.81 1.48
C LYS A 68 8.94 1.51 2.84
N SER A 69 8.12 2.41 3.36
CA SER A 69 7.49 2.27 4.68
C SER A 69 6.54 1.08 4.73
N GLU A 70 5.68 0.93 3.72
CA GLU A 70 4.76 -0.20 3.58
C GLU A 70 5.51 -1.53 3.44
N MET A 71 6.57 -1.56 2.63
CA MET A 71 7.37 -2.77 2.40
C MET A 71 8.19 -3.18 3.63
N ALA A 72 8.76 -2.22 4.36
CA ALA A 72 9.57 -2.47 5.54
C ALA A 72 8.75 -3.06 6.69
N THR A 73 7.50 -2.63 6.85
CA THR A 73 6.59 -3.10 7.90
C THR A 73 5.77 -4.33 7.49
N GLY A 74 5.91 -4.80 6.25
CA GLY A 74 5.08 -5.88 5.73
C GLY A 74 3.63 -5.47 5.49
N TYR A 75 3.32 -4.17 5.42
CA TYR A 75 1.99 -3.64 5.12
C TYR A 75 1.71 -3.74 3.62
N CYS A 76 1.76 -4.96 3.11
CA CYS A 76 1.57 -5.30 1.70
C CYS A 76 1.17 -6.78 1.58
N THR A 77 0.55 -7.15 0.48
CA THR A 77 0.14 -8.54 0.21
C THR A 77 1.04 -9.16 -0.85
N LEU A 78 1.75 -10.24 -0.47
CA LEU A 78 2.53 -11.04 -1.42
C LEU A 78 1.62 -11.55 -2.56
N TYR A 79 2.09 -11.38 -3.80
CA TYR A 79 1.35 -11.73 -5.01
C TYR A 79 0.04 -10.93 -5.22
N GLY A 80 -0.18 -9.87 -4.42
CA GLY A 80 -1.28 -8.93 -4.55
C GLY A 80 -0.80 -7.59 -5.09
N ASP A 81 -0.77 -6.58 -4.25
CA ASP A 81 -0.32 -5.22 -4.57
C ASP A 81 1.19 -5.12 -4.89
N MET A 82 1.97 -6.12 -4.49
CA MET A 82 3.38 -6.25 -4.88
C MET A 82 3.57 -6.88 -6.28
N ALA A 83 2.50 -7.38 -6.93
CA ALA A 83 2.61 -8.02 -8.24
C ALA A 83 2.83 -6.98 -9.34
N GLY A 84 4.00 -7.04 -10.00
CA GLY A 84 4.34 -6.14 -11.09
C GLY A 84 5.76 -6.35 -11.60
N GLY A 85 6.10 -5.65 -12.67
CA GLY A 85 7.42 -5.73 -13.31
C GLY A 85 8.41 -4.65 -12.86
N PHE A 86 7.92 -3.57 -12.22
CA PHE A 86 8.78 -2.50 -11.72
C PHE A 86 8.17 -1.77 -10.53
N ALA A 87 8.90 -1.70 -9.43
CA ALA A 87 8.50 -1.04 -8.19
C ALA A 87 9.18 0.35 -8.10
N VAL A 88 8.50 1.37 -8.63
CA VAL A 88 9.06 2.71 -8.86
C VAL A 88 9.50 3.41 -7.58
N ILE A 89 8.71 3.28 -6.52
CA ILE A 89 8.89 4.03 -5.26
C ILE A 89 9.22 3.14 -4.06
N LYS A 90 9.69 1.89 -4.30
CA LYS A 90 9.97 0.94 -3.22
C LYS A 90 11.04 1.40 -2.23
N ASP A 91 11.93 2.30 -2.64
CA ASP A 91 13.00 2.85 -1.80
C ASP A 91 12.68 4.27 -1.28
N ILE A 92 11.43 4.73 -1.47
CA ILE A 92 10.97 6.05 -1.07
C ILE A 92 10.06 5.91 0.16
N PHE A 93 10.40 6.56 1.27
CA PHE A 93 9.54 6.62 2.45
C PHE A 93 8.22 7.34 2.18
N LYS A 94 7.16 6.97 2.88
CA LYS A 94 5.81 7.56 2.71
C LYS A 94 5.81 9.08 2.86
N THR A 95 6.54 9.60 3.84
CA THR A 95 6.67 11.04 4.04
C THR A 95 7.31 11.74 2.84
N LEU A 96 8.31 11.14 2.23
CA LEU A 96 8.93 11.67 1.02
C LEU A 96 7.98 11.58 -0.20
N VAL A 97 7.13 10.54 -0.28
CA VAL A 97 6.09 10.47 -1.33
C VAL A 97 5.15 11.67 -1.25
N TYR A 98 4.73 12.08 -0.06
CA TYR A 98 3.91 13.29 0.14
C TYR A 98 4.66 14.55 -0.33
N GLN A 99 5.91 14.72 0.07
CA GLN A 99 6.74 15.86 -0.37
C GLN A 99 6.89 15.91 -1.90
N LEU A 100 7.07 14.76 -2.55
CA LEU A 100 7.12 14.66 -4.00
C LEU A 100 5.78 15.04 -4.66
N CYS A 101 4.65 14.68 -4.06
CA CYS A 101 3.33 15.09 -4.52
C CYS A 101 3.14 16.60 -4.42
N GLU A 102 3.54 17.20 -3.31
CA GLU A 102 3.51 18.66 -3.10
C GLU A 102 4.43 19.39 -4.08
N TYR A 103 5.66 18.92 -4.24
CA TYR A 103 6.60 19.45 -5.23
C TYR A 103 6.03 19.35 -6.65
N ARG A 104 5.44 18.20 -7.02
CA ARG A 104 4.80 18.04 -8.32
C ARG A 104 3.69 19.07 -8.54
N ASN A 105 2.88 19.33 -7.53
CA ASN A 105 1.79 20.31 -7.58
C ASN A 105 2.29 21.75 -7.59
N SER A 106 3.47 22.04 -7.05
CA SER A 106 4.06 23.38 -7.12
C SER A 106 4.44 23.79 -8.56
N LEU A 107 4.70 22.82 -9.44
CA LEU A 107 4.97 23.07 -10.85
C LEU A 107 3.68 23.30 -11.67
N SER A 108 2.67 22.49 -11.43
CA SER A 108 1.31 22.66 -11.93
C SER A 108 0.38 21.68 -11.17
N GLU A 109 -0.80 22.14 -10.74
CA GLU A 109 -1.71 21.31 -9.96
C GLU A 109 -2.32 20.18 -10.80
N VAL A 110 -1.84 18.93 -10.58
CA VAL A 110 -2.35 17.73 -11.25
C VAL A 110 -2.92 16.72 -10.26
N ILE A 111 -2.40 16.69 -9.02
CA ILE A 111 -2.86 15.79 -7.96
C ILE A 111 -3.91 16.54 -7.14
N PRO A 112 -5.20 16.11 -7.14
CA PRO A 112 -6.20 16.75 -6.30
C PRO A 112 -5.80 16.75 -4.82
N THR A 113 -5.94 17.88 -4.15
CA THR A 113 -5.53 18.07 -2.73
C THR A 113 -6.07 16.96 -1.83
N ARG A 114 -7.32 16.52 -2.05
CA ARG A 114 -7.94 15.44 -1.27
C ARG A 114 -7.16 14.11 -1.30
N ILE A 115 -6.37 13.85 -2.35
CA ILE A 115 -5.54 12.64 -2.45
C ILE A 115 -4.35 12.73 -1.48
N ILE A 116 -3.81 13.94 -1.32
CA ILE A 116 -2.68 14.20 -0.42
C ILE A 116 -3.14 14.24 1.04
N THR A 117 -4.31 14.85 1.29
CA THR A 117 -4.81 15.10 2.66
C THR A 117 -5.64 13.96 3.24
N ARG A 118 -6.11 13.02 2.41
CA ARG A 118 -6.87 11.86 2.87
C ARG A 118 -5.94 10.94 3.69
N PRO A 119 -6.39 10.44 4.86
CA PRO A 119 -5.65 9.42 5.59
C PRO A 119 -5.32 8.23 4.68
N PRO A 120 -4.07 7.75 4.69
CA PRO A 120 -3.68 6.60 3.89
C PRO A 120 -4.42 5.33 4.36
N SER A 121 -4.81 4.50 3.39
CA SER A 121 -5.57 3.28 3.63
C SER A 121 -5.32 2.26 2.52
N ALA A 122 -5.25 0.99 2.87
CA ALA A 122 -5.24 -0.11 1.90
C ALA A 122 -6.60 -0.29 1.20
N GLU A 123 -7.68 0.33 1.70
CA GLU A 123 -9.04 0.30 1.13
C GLU A 123 -9.60 -1.13 0.90
N LEU A 124 -9.26 -2.06 1.76
CA LEU A 124 -9.69 -3.46 1.69
C LEU A 124 -10.93 -3.75 2.54
N ARG A 125 -11.26 -2.86 3.48
CA ARG A 125 -12.46 -2.88 4.33
C ARG A 125 -12.97 -1.46 4.59
N PRO A 126 -14.27 -1.29 4.97
CA PRO A 126 -14.80 0.02 5.35
C PRO A 126 -14.02 0.68 6.48
N ASP A 127 -13.85 2.00 6.38
CA ASP A 127 -13.21 2.87 7.39
C ASP A 127 -11.79 2.48 7.80
N GLN A 128 -11.11 1.64 7.01
CA GLN A 128 -9.73 1.25 7.22
C GLN A 128 -8.79 2.44 7.06
N VAL A 129 -7.84 2.58 7.99
CA VAL A 129 -6.70 3.49 7.87
C VAL A 129 -5.42 2.76 8.27
N ASP A 130 -4.28 3.18 7.70
CA ASP A 130 -2.99 2.54 7.98
C ASP A 130 -2.62 2.64 9.47
N GLN A 131 -3.02 3.73 10.14
CA GLN A 131 -2.80 3.97 11.56
C GLN A 131 -3.57 3.01 12.50
N ASP A 132 -4.49 2.19 11.98
CA ASP A 132 -5.09 1.08 12.75
C ASP A 132 -4.01 0.09 13.22
N SER A 133 -2.93 -0.05 12.44
CA SER A 133 -1.86 -1.02 12.67
C SER A 133 -0.48 -0.38 12.83
N LEU A 134 -0.23 0.75 12.16
CA LEU A 134 1.07 1.42 12.08
C LEU A 134 1.10 2.70 12.90
N PRO A 135 2.28 3.11 13.40
CA PRO A 135 2.48 4.47 13.90
C PRO A 135 2.23 5.53 12.79
N PRO A 136 1.99 6.80 13.13
CA PRO A 136 1.99 7.87 12.14
C PRO A 136 3.27 7.85 11.29
N TYR A 137 3.15 8.06 9.98
CA TYR A 137 4.29 7.92 9.06
C TYR A 137 5.45 8.86 9.38
N GLU A 138 5.19 10.05 9.96
CA GLU A 138 6.22 10.98 10.43
C GLU A 138 7.11 10.38 11.54
N VAL A 139 6.57 9.47 12.32
CA VAL A 139 7.29 8.73 13.36
C VAL A 139 7.89 7.45 12.79
N LEU A 140 7.09 6.69 12.04
CA LEU A 140 7.46 5.41 11.46
C LEU A 140 8.70 5.53 10.56
N ASP A 141 8.69 6.48 9.62
CA ASP A 141 9.75 6.65 8.65
C ASP A 141 11.09 7.01 9.29
N VAL A 142 11.05 7.79 10.39
CA VAL A 142 12.26 8.12 11.15
C VAL A 142 12.81 6.88 11.87
N ILE A 143 11.94 6.07 12.47
CA ILE A 143 12.34 4.81 13.13
C ILE A 143 12.96 3.86 12.09
N LEU A 144 12.29 3.67 10.95
CA LEU A 144 12.76 2.80 9.87
C LEU A 144 14.09 3.28 9.27
N ALA A 145 14.26 4.59 9.06
CA ALA A 145 15.52 5.14 8.57
C ALA A 145 16.68 4.90 9.55
N ARG A 146 16.43 5.00 10.85
CA ARG A 146 17.43 4.75 11.87
C ARG A 146 17.78 3.26 11.96
N TYR A 147 16.77 2.40 11.95
CA TYR A 147 16.95 0.96 12.05
C TYR A 147 17.59 0.36 10.79
N MET A 148 17.02 0.66 9.61
CA MET A 148 17.40 0.01 8.35
C MET A 148 18.58 0.67 7.63
N GLU A 149 18.69 2.01 7.69
CA GLU A 149 19.72 2.74 6.92
C GLU A 149 20.94 3.09 7.78
N LYS A 150 20.75 3.26 9.10
CA LYS A 150 21.83 3.61 10.02
C LYS A 150 22.24 2.47 10.94
N ASP A 151 21.58 1.30 10.81
CA ASP A 151 21.86 0.10 11.58
C ASP A 151 21.84 0.34 13.11
N GLU A 152 20.94 1.23 13.57
CA GLU A 152 20.78 1.53 14.98
C GLU A 152 19.96 0.45 15.68
N SER A 153 20.36 0.06 16.90
CA SER A 153 19.62 -0.91 17.68
C SER A 153 18.28 -0.34 18.18
N VAL A 154 17.32 -1.23 18.41
CA VAL A 154 15.99 -0.89 18.98
C VAL A 154 16.15 -0.12 20.29
N GLU A 155 17.09 -0.54 21.16
CA GLU A 155 17.36 0.10 22.44
C GLU A 155 17.84 1.56 22.28
N ASN A 156 18.74 1.81 21.31
CA ASN A 156 19.23 3.15 21.01
C ASN A 156 18.15 4.06 20.45
N ILE A 157 17.25 3.52 19.61
CA ILE A 157 16.13 4.25 19.06
C ILE A 157 15.17 4.65 20.20
N ILE A 158 14.84 3.73 21.10
CA ILE A 158 13.99 4.02 22.28
C ILE A 158 14.68 5.04 23.20
N ALA A 159 15.96 4.87 23.48
CA ALA A 159 16.73 5.78 24.37
C ALA A 159 16.80 7.21 23.81
N SER A 160 16.63 7.40 22.49
CA SER A 160 16.59 8.72 21.86
C SER A 160 15.24 9.43 21.96
N GLY A 161 14.25 8.83 22.64
CA GLY A 161 12.97 9.47 22.95
C GLY A 161 11.75 8.97 22.17
N PHE A 162 11.91 7.96 21.29
CA PHE A 162 10.76 7.31 20.65
C PHE A 162 10.02 6.42 21.65
N LYS A 163 8.69 6.39 21.52
CA LYS A 163 7.86 5.49 22.34
C LYS A 163 8.20 4.03 22.00
N LYS A 164 8.41 3.23 23.04
CA LYS A 164 8.69 1.79 22.90
C LYS A 164 7.64 1.08 22.03
N GLU A 165 6.36 1.43 22.20
CA GLU A 165 5.26 0.86 21.43
C GLU A 165 5.40 1.13 19.93
N ASP A 166 5.74 2.36 19.54
CA ASP A 166 5.91 2.74 18.14
C ASP A 166 7.11 2.03 17.49
N VAL A 167 8.21 1.88 18.26
CA VAL A 167 9.42 1.20 17.79
C VAL A 167 9.18 -0.31 17.58
N PHE A 168 8.34 -0.94 18.41
CA PHE A 168 8.00 -2.35 18.24
C PHE A 168 6.92 -2.62 17.19
N LYS A 169 6.17 -1.59 16.77
CA LYS A 169 5.22 -1.70 15.66
C LYS A 169 5.87 -1.43 14.30
N ALA A 170 7.00 -0.73 14.29
CA ALA A 170 7.80 -0.46 13.11
C ALA A 170 8.67 -1.68 12.74
#